data_208c7d33d8098793b00546ee9f25fbce
#
_entry.id   208c7d33d8098793b00546ee9f25fbce
#
_cell.length_a   1.000
_cell.length_b   1.000
_cell.length_c   1.000
_cell.angle_alpha   90.00
_cell.angle_beta   90.00
_cell.angle_gamma   90.00
#
_symmetry.space_group_name_H-M   'P 1'
#
loop_
_entity.id
_entity.type
_entity.pdbx_description
1 polymer ?
#
loop_
_entity_poly.entity_id
_entity_poly.type
_entity_poly.pdbx_seq_one_letter_code
_entity_poly.pdbx_strand_id
1 'polypeptide(L)'
;MSVIELRDVKYVYQTQYQRVEALRGISYTFEPGKVYAIMGSSGGGKTTLLSLMAGLDVPTEGSVLCEGVSTADIDLEQYRRERVSVIYQDFRLFPLLTVAENVMYPMEMRGMKSATAKKRAIELIKKVGLPEDALDRFPAMLSGGQQQRVAVARALGMETNILLADEPTGNLDSQNSEKLYGILESLAHEDGYCVIIVTHDEELGMRTDETLRINDGELV
;
A
#
# COMPACT_ATOMS: atom_id res chain seq x y z
N MET A 1 14.52 -13.98 -1.45
CA MET A 1 14.24 -13.85 0.01
C MET A 1 12.90 -13.18 0.15
N SER A 2 12.03 -13.72 0.99
CA SER A 2 10.70 -13.15 1.26
C SER A 2 10.82 -11.78 1.94
N VAL A 3 9.95 -10.83 1.58
CA VAL A 3 9.87 -9.52 2.25
C VAL A 3 8.77 -9.48 3.30
N ILE A 4 7.64 -10.17 3.08
CA ILE A 4 6.59 -10.42 4.08
C ILE A 4 6.30 -11.92 4.11
N GLU A 5 6.17 -12.48 5.30
CA GLU A 5 5.74 -13.84 5.53
C GLU A 5 4.63 -13.86 6.60
N LEU A 6 3.53 -14.51 6.28
CA LEU A 6 2.40 -14.75 7.17
C LEU A 6 2.49 -16.18 7.69
N ARG A 7 2.45 -16.37 9.01
CA ARG A 7 2.49 -17.70 9.66
C ARG A 7 1.28 -17.85 10.56
N ASP A 8 0.31 -18.65 10.14
CA ASP A 8 -0.93 -18.97 10.87
C ASP A 8 -1.59 -17.71 11.47
N VAL A 9 -1.70 -16.65 10.67
CA VAL A 9 -2.15 -15.33 11.11
C VAL A 9 -3.63 -15.38 11.42
N LYS A 10 -3.98 -15.14 12.70
CA LYS A 10 -5.36 -14.98 13.17
C LYS A 10 -5.56 -13.59 13.74
N TYR A 11 -6.77 -13.07 13.55
CA TYR A 11 -7.12 -11.78 14.11
C TYR A 11 -8.57 -11.73 14.56
N VAL A 12 -8.78 -11.32 15.80
CA VAL A 12 -10.09 -11.24 16.44
C VAL A 12 -10.38 -9.82 16.90
N TYR A 13 -11.41 -9.21 16.32
CA TYR A 13 -11.97 -7.99 16.87
C TYR A 13 -12.80 -8.34 18.10
N GLN A 14 -12.47 -7.78 19.24
CA GLN A 14 -13.20 -8.00 20.49
C GLN A 14 -13.68 -6.67 21.07
N THR A 15 -14.99 -6.56 21.24
CA THR A 15 -15.64 -5.47 21.95
C THR A 15 -16.39 -6.03 23.16
N GLN A 16 -16.99 -5.16 23.97
CA GLN A 16 -17.84 -5.60 25.08
C GLN A 16 -19.08 -6.41 24.63
N TYR A 17 -19.48 -6.29 23.37
CA TYR A 17 -20.74 -6.83 22.84
C TYR A 17 -20.54 -7.89 21.76
N GLN A 18 -19.36 -7.96 21.16
CA GLN A 18 -19.16 -8.80 19.97
C GLN A 18 -17.71 -9.29 19.87
N ARG A 19 -17.58 -10.56 19.48
CA ARG A 19 -16.30 -11.15 19.04
C ARG A 19 -16.43 -11.55 17.58
N VAL A 20 -15.55 -11.03 16.71
CA VAL A 20 -15.53 -11.34 15.29
C VAL A 20 -14.14 -11.85 14.91
N GLU A 21 -14.07 -13.08 14.45
CA GLU A 21 -12.83 -13.66 13.91
C GLU A 21 -12.70 -13.19 12.46
N ALA A 22 -11.86 -12.18 12.25
CA ALA A 22 -11.66 -11.59 10.94
C ALA A 22 -10.63 -12.35 10.10
N LEU A 23 -9.67 -13.03 10.74
CA LEU A 23 -8.69 -13.91 10.10
C LEU A 23 -8.55 -15.20 10.92
N ARG A 24 -8.46 -16.34 10.22
CA ARG A 24 -8.59 -17.69 10.81
C ARG A 24 -7.41 -18.61 10.48
N GLY A 25 -6.19 -18.08 10.39
CA GLY A 25 -4.98 -18.88 10.16
C GLY A 25 -4.44 -18.76 8.76
N ILE A 26 -4.17 -17.53 8.32
CA ILE A 26 -3.58 -17.26 7.01
C ILE A 26 -2.08 -17.50 7.05
N SER A 27 -1.58 -18.32 6.13
CA SER A 27 -0.15 -18.54 5.90
C SER A 27 0.18 -18.30 4.43
N TYR A 28 1.12 -17.38 4.17
CA TYR A 28 1.57 -17.06 2.83
C TYR A 28 2.90 -16.31 2.85
N THR A 29 3.60 -16.29 1.70
CA THR A 29 4.91 -15.63 1.57
C THR A 29 4.91 -14.72 0.36
N PHE A 30 5.25 -13.44 0.57
CA PHE A 30 5.37 -12.44 -0.48
C PHE A 30 6.85 -12.20 -0.81
N GLU A 31 7.15 -12.14 -2.10
CA GLU A 31 8.49 -11.95 -2.65
C GLU A 31 8.64 -10.57 -3.29
N PRO A 32 9.86 -10.02 -3.36
CA PRO A 32 10.11 -8.77 -4.09
C PRO A 32 9.99 -9.01 -5.60
N GLY A 33 9.71 -7.95 -6.35
CA GLY A 33 9.63 -8.00 -7.81
C GLY A 33 8.34 -8.59 -8.36
N LYS A 34 7.30 -8.71 -7.52
CA LYS A 34 6.00 -9.26 -7.93
C LYS A 34 4.85 -8.35 -7.51
N VAL A 35 3.77 -8.40 -8.29
CA VAL A 35 2.46 -7.83 -7.98
C VAL A 35 1.53 -8.93 -7.51
N TYR A 36 0.98 -8.78 -6.32
CA TYR A 36 0.00 -9.69 -5.73
C TYR A 36 -1.37 -9.01 -5.65
N ALA A 37 -2.43 -9.75 -5.96
CA ALA A 37 -3.80 -9.36 -5.63
C ALA A 37 -4.32 -10.17 -4.44
N ILE A 38 -4.93 -9.51 -3.48
CA ILE A 38 -5.73 -10.11 -2.42
C ILE A 38 -7.19 -9.80 -2.71
N MET A 39 -7.94 -10.82 -3.09
CA MET A 39 -9.33 -10.73 -3.53
C MET A 39 -10.28 -11.42 -2.58
N GLY A 40 -11.56 -11.11 -2.65
CA GLY A 40 -12.62 -11.76 -1.87
C GLY A 40 -13.79 -10.84 -1.59
N SER A 41 -14.82 -11.38 -0.95
CA SER A 41 -16.03 -10.64 -0.60
C SER A 41 -15.79 -9.48 0.36
N SER A 42 -16.71 -8.51 0.39
CA SER A 42 -16.70 -7.46 1.41
C SER A 42 -16.83 -8.10 2.80
N GLY A 43 -16.01 -7.64 3.75
CA GLY A 43 -15.95 -8.23 5.09
C GLY A 43 -15.14 -9.52 5.21
N GLY A 44 -14.59 -10.07 4.13
CA GLY A 44 -13.82 -11.33 4.14
C GLY A 44 -12.46 -11.29 4.84
N GLY A 45 -12.02 -10.14 5.41
CA GLY A 45 -10.76 -10.03 6.15
C GLY A 45 -9.63 -9.33 5.40
N LYS A 46 -9.80 -8.93 4.13
CA LYS A 46 -8.75 -8.32 3.28
C LYS A 46 -8.09 -7.08 3.90
N THR A 47 -8.91 -6.09 4.29
CA THR A 47 -8.40 -4.84 4.90
C THR A 47 -7.76 -5.10 6.26
N THR A 48 -8.26 -6.10 7.02
CA THR A 48 -7.64 -6.54 8.27
C THR A 48 -6.24 -7.11 8.00
N LEU A 49 -6.11 -8.00 7.02
CA LEU A 49 -4.82 -8.56 6.65
C LEU A 49 -3.84 -7.48 6.18
N LEU A 50 -4.32 -6.54 5.33
CA LEU A 50 -3.51 -5.40 4.88
C LEU A 50 -3.05 -4.54 6.07
N SER A 51 -3.93 -4.30 7.05
CA SER A 51 -3.60 -3.52 8.27
C SER A 51 -2.50 -4.19 9.09
N LEU A 52 -2.52 -5.51 9.24
CA LEU A 52 -1.47 -6.27 9.93
C LEU A 52 -0.14 -6.19 9.16
N MET A 53 -0.15 -6.38 7.85
CA MET A 53 1.04 -6.23 7.01
C MET A 53 1.59 -4.79 7.02
N ALA A 54 0.72 -3.80 7.15
CA ALA A 54 1.10 -2.40 7.29
C ALA A 54 1.67 -2.05 8.69
N GLY A 55 1.62 -2.97 9.66
CA GLY A 55 2.02 -2.70 11.04
C GLY A 55 1.13 -1.67 11.74
N LEU A 56 -0.15 -1.59 11.35
CA LEU A 56 -1.15 -0.77 12.06
C LEU A 56 -1.68 -1.49 13.30
N ASP A 57 -1.57 -2.83 13.30
CA ASP A 57 -1.89 -3.69 14.42
C ASP A 57 -1.02 -4.95 14.37
N VAL A 58 -1.14 -5.83 15.38
CA VAL A 58 -0.45 -7.12 15.44
C VAL A 58 -1.46 -8.26 15.47
N PRO A 59 -1.14 -9.45 14.92
CA PRO A 59 -2.05 -10.60 14.96
C PRO A 59 -2.38 -11.00 16.39
N THR A 60 -3.61 -11.53 16.60
CA THR A 60 -4.03 -12.10 17.89
C THR A 60 -3.31 -13.43 18.16
N GLU A 61 -3.07 -14.21 17.10
CA GLU A 61 -2.27 -15.44 17.10
C GLU A 61 -1.50 -15.53 15.77
N GLY A 62 -0.44 -16.32 15.75
CA GLY A 62 0.45 -16.42 14.62
C GLY A 62 1.40 -15.22 14.52
N SER A 63 1.97 -14.97 13.34
CA SER A 63 2.92 -13.87 13.17
C SER A 63 2.94 -13.33 11.73
N VAL A 64 3.14 -12.01 11.62
CA VAL A 64 3.55 -11.33 10.39
C VAL A 64 5.04 -11.05 10.52
N LEU A 65 5.85 -11.56 9.60
CA LEU A 65 7.28 -11.32 9.59
C LEU A 65 7.63 -10.41 8.41
N CYS A 66 8.50 -9.44 8.68
CA CYS A 66 9.16 -8.62 7.66
C CYS A 66 10.64 -8.99 7.64
N GLU A 67 11.13 -9.50 6.50
CA GLU A 67 12.52 -9.96 6.34
C GLU A 67 12.96 -10.93 7.47
N GLY A 68 12.03 -11.80 7.91
CA GLY A 68 12.25 -12.80 8.94
C GLY A 68 12.10 -12.33 10.39
N VAL A 69 11.82 -11.05 10.62
CA VAL A 69 11.59 -10.49 11.97
C VAL A 69 10.10 -10.24 12.18
N SER A 70 9.55 -10.69 13.32
CA SER A 70 8.13 -10.52 13.65
C SER A 70 7.79 -9.04 13.89
N THR A 71 6.68 -8.58 13.32
CA THR A 71 6.16 -7.22 13.56
C THR A 71 5.77 -6.99 15.02
N ALA A 72 5.48 -8.04 15.78
CA ALA A 72 5.21 -7.95 17.21
C ALA A 72 6.48 -7.65 18.07
N ASP A 73 7.67 -7.89 17.51
CA ASP A 73 8.96 -7.76 18.21
C ASP A 73 9.73 -6.48 17.82
N ILE A 74 9.15 -5.61 16.98
CA ILE A 74 9.80 -4.39 16.50
C ILE A 74 8.96 -3.14 16.81
N ASP A 75 9.61 -1.98 16.73
CA ASP A 75 8.92 -0.70 16.76
C ASP A 75 8.07 -0.54 15.47
N LEU A 76 6.75 -0.62 15.62
CA LEU A 76 5.82 -0.50 14.49
C LEU A 76 5.83 0.90 13.86
N GLU A 77 6.20 1.95 14.60
CA GLU A 77 6.35 3.28 14.03
C GLU A 77 7.57 3.34 13.10
N GLN A 78 8.70 2.79 13.53
CA GLN A 78 9.88 2.65 12.69
C GLN A 78 9.61 1.75 11.49
N TYR A 79 8.92 0.62 11.67
CA TYR A 79 8.51 -0.26 10.58
C TYR A 79 7.71 0.46 9.50
N ARG A 80 6.69 1.24 9.89
CA ARG A 80 5.89 2.04 8.95
C ARG A 80 6.68 3.15 8.26
N ARG A 81 7.72 3.67 8.90
CA ARG A 81 8.57 4.72 8.30
C ARG A 81 9.57 4.17 7.30
N GLU A 82 10.07 2.94 7.49
CA GLU A 82 11.26 2.45 6.81
C GLU A 82 11.00 1.26 5.88
N ARG A 83 9.94 0.49 6.10
CA ARG A 83 9.74 -0.80 5.44
C ARG A 83 8.51 -0.86 4.53
N VAL A 84 7.44 -0.19 4.88
CA VAL A 84 6.16 -0.32 4.19
C VAL A 84 5.55 1.02 3.86
N SER A 85 4.99 1.14 2.66
CA SER A 85 4.14 2.27 2.27
C SER A 85 2.74 1.78 1.95
N VAL A 86 1.74 2.65 2.19
CA VAL A 86 0.34 2.31 1.97
C VAL A 86 -0.31 3.35 1.06
N ILE A 87 -1.01 2.87 0.02
CA ILE A 87 -1.88 3.65 -0.85
C ILE A 87 -3.32 3.30 -0.46
N TYR A 88 -4.14 4.31 -0.20
CA TYR A 88 -5.54 4.17 0.16
C TYR A 88 -6.47 4.53 -0.99
N GLN A 89 -7.67 3.99 -0.98
CA GLN A 89 -8.73 4.28 -1.95
C GLN A 89 -9.14 5.76 -1.97
N ASP A 90 -9.14 6.43 -0.81
CA ASP A 90 -9.52 7.84 -0.62
C ASP A 90 -8.33 8.80 -0.70
N PHE A 91 -7.22 8.38 -1.32
CA PHE A 91 -5.98 9.11 -1.58
C PHE A 91 -5.25 9.61 -0.32
N ARG A 92 -5.96 10.04 0.71
CA ARG A 92 -5.47 10.60 1.99
C ARG A 92 -4.38 11.66 1.81
N LEU A 93 -4.56 12.53 0.82
CA LEU A 93 -3.66 13.67 0.63
C LEU A 93 -3.94 14.74 1.69
N PHE A 94 -2.90 15.45 2.09
CA PHE A 94 -3.03 16.62 2.94
C PHE A 94 -3.64 17.77 2.12
N PRO A 95 -4.89 18.20 2.40
CA PRO A 95 -5.61 19.10 1.51
C PRO A 95 -5.04 20.52 1.46
N LEU A 96 -4.33 20.93 2.51
CA LEU A 96 -3.71 22.26 2.64
C LEU A 96 -2.23 22.28 2.19
N LEU A 97 -1.69 21.16 1.75
CA LEU A 97 -0.36 21.07 1.17
C LEU A 97 -0.48 20.95 -0.35
N THR A 98 0.46 21.55 -1.07
CA THR A 98 0.61 21.39 -2.51
C THR A 98 0.98 19.96 -2.85
N VAL A 99 0.94 19.59 -4.14
CA VAL A 99 1.43 18.30 -4.63
C VAL A 99 2.89 18.07 -4.22
N ALA A 100 3.75 19.08 -4.42
CA ALA A 100 5.16 18.98 -4.03
C ALA A 100 5.30 18.68 -2.54
N GLU A 101 4.63 19.43 -1.68
CA GLU A 101 4.67 19.29 -0.24
C GLU A 101 4.10 17.94 0.23
N ASN A 102 3.02 17.45 -0.38
CA ASN A 102 2.49 16.12 -0.11
C ASN A 102 3.54 15.02 -0.36
N VAL A 103 4.27 15.11 -1.48
CA VAL A 103 5.28 14.12 -1.86
C VAL A 103 6.56 14.29 -1.01
N MET A 104 6.93 15.52 -0.67
CA MET A 104 8.11 15.83 0.15
C MET A 104 7.93 15.41 1.61
N TYR A 105 6.70 15.48 2.13
CA TYR A 105 6.39 15.28 3.54
C TYR A 105 7.04 14.03 4.17
N PRO A 106 6.90 12.82 3.62
CA PRO A 106 7.53 11.63 4.21
C PRO A 106 9.06 11.68 4.16
N MET A 107 9.65 12.30 3.14
CA MET A 107 11.10 12.44 3.03
C MET A 107 11.65 13.39 4.10
N GLU A 108 10.97 14.51 4.33
CA GLU A 108 11.36 15.50 5.35
C GLU A 108 11.17 14.94 6.76
N MET A 109 10.12 14.15 7.01
CA MET A 109 9.93 13.44 8.28
C MET A 109 11.04 12.43 8.58
N ARG A 110 11.73 11.93 7.56
CA ARG A 110 12.94 11.08 7.67
C ARG A 110 14.24 11.89 7.74
N GLY A 111 14.16 13.22 7.82
CA GLY A 111 15.29 14.11 7.99
C GLY A 111 15.96 14.55 6.67
N MET A 112 15.35 14.28 5.51
CA MET A 112 15.87 14.79 4.23
C MET A 112 15.72 16.31 4.18
N LYS A 113 16.77 17.00 3.72
CA LYS A 113 16.73 18.46 3.55
C LYS A 113 15.72 18.86 2.48
N SER A 114 14.91 19.90 2.71
CA SER A 114 13.82 20.34 1.83
C SER A 114 14.26 20.53 0.37
N ALA A 115 15.44 21.11 0.13
CA ALA A 115 15.95 21.28 -1.24
C ALA A 115 16.20 19.94 -1.96
N THR A 116 16.63 18.90 -1.25
CA THR A 116 16.81 17.53 -1.78
C THR A 116 15.46 16.85 -1.98
N ALA A 117 14.58 16.94 -0.99
CA ALA A 117 13.22 16.41 -1.06
C ALA A 117 12.44 17.00 -2.27
N LYS A 118 12.61 18.31 -2.53
CA LYS A 118 11.96 18.96 -3.69
C LYS A 118 12.46 18.40 -5.02
N LYS A 119 13.76 18.18 -5.18
CA LYS A 119 14.32 17.55 -6.40
C LYS A 119 13.74 16.16 -6.60
N ARG A 120 13.72 15.37 -5.52
CA ARG A 120 13.18 14.01 -5.54
C ARG A 120 11.67 14.00 -5.84
N ALA A 121 10.90 14.93 -5.28
CA ALA A 121 9.48 15.06 -5.56
C ALA A 121 9.20 15.33 -7.06
N ILE A 122 10.01 16.17 -7.72
CA ILE A 122 9.91 16.42 -9.16
C ILE A 122 10.10 15.11 -9.97
N GLU A 123 11.12 14.31 -9.61
CA GLU A 123 11.37 13.02 -10.26
C GLU A 123 10.20 12.05 -10.06
N LEU A 124 9.69 11.95 -8.83
CA LEU A 124 8.59 11.05 -8.50
C LEU A 124 7.28 11.46 -9.18
N ILE A 125 6.98 12.75 -9.27
CA ILE A 125 5.81 13.27 -9.99
C ILE A 125 5.90 12.94 -11.49
N LYS A 126 7.08 13.06 -12.10
CA LYS A 126 7.30 12.64 -13.49
C LYS A 126 7.16 11.11 -13.65
N LYS A 127 7.69 10.33 -12.69
CA LYS A 127 7.61 8.86 -12.70
C LYS A 127 6.15 8.36 -12.70
N VAL A 128 5.27 9.03 -11.96
CA VAL A 128 3.83 8.70 -11.96
C VAL A 128 3.04 9.35 -13.11
N GLY A 129 3.72 9.90 -14.11
CA GLY A 129 3.10 10.46 -15.32
C GLY A 129 2.31 11.73 -15.09
N LEU A 130 2.70 12.56 -14.11
CA LEU A 130 2.15 13.90 -13.92
C LEU A 130 3.11 14.96 -14.44
N PRO A 131 2.58 16.06 -15.03
CA PRO A 131 3.41 17.17 -15.50
C PRO A 131 3.99 17.96 -14.34
N GLU A 132 5.12 18.62 -14.56
CA GLU A 132 5.84 19.34 -13.50
C GLU A 132 5.03 20.54 -12.94
N ASP A 133 4.18 21.17 -13.77
CA ASP A 133 3.30 22.26 -13.35
C ASP A 133 2.22 21.80 -12.34
N ALA A 134 2.03 20.50 -12.15
CA ALA A 134 1.17 19.97 -11.08
C ALA A 134 1.75 20.20 -9.69
N LEU A 135 3.06 20.40 -9.54
CA LEU A 135 3.74 20.50 -8.24
C LEU A 135 3.19 21.60 -7.33
N ASP A 136 2.81 22.73 -7.92
CA ASP A 136 2.29 23.89 -7.17
C ASP A 136 0.77 23.88 -6.98
N ARG A 137 0.07 22.84 -7.48
CA ARG A 137 -1.38 22.68 -7.31
C ARG A 137 -1.70 22.05 -5.96
N PHE A 138 -2.89 22.40 -5.44
CA PHE A 138 -3.46 21.73 -4.28
C PHE A 138 -4.30 20.50 -4.70
N PRO A 139 -4.51 19.50 -3.83
CA PRO A 139 -5.30 18.31 -4.15
C PRO A 139 -6.68 18.63 -4.76
N ALA A 140 -7.37 19.64 -4.25
CA ALA A 140 -8.68 20.06 -4.75
C ALA A 140 -8.68 20.56 -6.22
N MET A 141 -7.51 20.87 -6.77
CA MET A 141 -7.33 21.30 -8.16
C MET A 141 -7.05 20.13 -9.12
N LEU A 142 -7.03 18.90 -8.62
CA LEU A 142 -6.67 17.69 -9.36
C LEU A 142 -7.88 16.78 -9.58
N SER A 143 -7.90 16.06 -10.70
CA SER A 143 -8.85 14.95 -10.88
C SER A 143 -8.54 13.80 -9.92
N GLY A 144 -9.50 12.90 -9.67
CA GLY A 144 -9.30 11.74 -8.81
C GLY A 144 -8.09 10.88 -9.22
N GLY A 145 -7.94 10.61 -10.54
CA GLY A 145 -6.79 9.87 -11.05
C GLY A 145 -5.46 10.61 -10.88
N GLN A 146 -5.46 11.96 -10.92
CA GLN A 146 -4.26 12.72 -10.60
C GLN A 146 -3.94 12.67 -9.10
N GLN A 147 -4.95 12.79 -8.23
CA GLN A 147 -4.78 12.66 -6.78
C GLN A 147 -4.22 11.29 -6.40
N GLN A 148 -4.72 10.22 -7.02
CA GLN A 148 -4.21 8.86 -6.78
C GLN A 148 -2.75 8.74 -7.18
N ARG A 149 -2.35 9.28 -8.35
CA ARG A 149 -0.94 9.28 -8.74
C ARG A 149 -0.05 10.11 -7.80
N VAL A 150 -0.55 11.20 -7.24
CA VAL A 150 0.15 11.95 -6.17
C VAL A 150 0.31 11.08 -4.92
N ALA A 151 -0.73 10.32 -4.53
CA ALA A 151 -0.64 9.39 -3.39
C ALA A 151 0.41 8.30 -3.63
N VAL A 152 0.51 7.77 -4.85
CA VAL A 152 1.60 6.85 -5.24
C VAL A 152 2.96 7.54 -5.13
N ALA A 153 3.12 8.74 -5.71
CA ALA A 153 4.39 9.48 -5.64
C ALA A 153 4.81 9.76 -4.18
N ARG A 154 3.85 10.08 -3.30
CA ARG A 154 4.09 10.23 -1.86
C ARG A 154 4.56 8.92 -1.22
N ALA A 155 3.92 7.80 -1.56
CA ALA A 155 4.31 6.48 -1.07
C ALA A 155 5.75 6.13 -1.51
N LEU A 156 6.11 6.42 -2.75
CA LEU A 156 7.48 6.24 -3.27
C LEU A 156 8.51 7.15 -2.57
N GLY A 157 8.10 8.33 -2.11
CA GLY A 157 8.92 9.23 -1.31
C GLY A 157 9.35 8.63 0.05
N MET A 158 8.67 7.58 0.51
CA MET A 158 9.08 6.84 1.70
C MET A 158 10.30 5.93 1.47
N GLU A 159 10.67 5.65 0.20
CA GLU A 159 11.82 4.82 -0.16
C GLU A 159 11.79 3.44 0.53
N THR A 160 10.62 2.85 0.60
CA THR A 160 10.39 1.49 1.10
C THR A 160 10.46 0.50 -0.06
N ASN A 161 10.50 -0.81 0.24
CA ASN A 161 10.47 -1.87 -0.78
C ASN A 161 9.17 -2.67 -0.78
N ILE A 162 8.24 -2.35 0.12
CA ILE A 162 6.91 -2.95 0.21
C ILE A 162 5.86 -1.87 -0.02
N LEU A 163 4.99 -2.09 -0.99
CA LEU A 163 3.88 -1.20 -1.33
C LEU A 163 2.56 -1.94 -1.17
N LEU A 164 1.78 -1.53 -0.19
CA LEU A 164 0.43 -2.03 0.04
C LEU A 164 -0.57 -1.05 -0.58
N ALA A 165 -1.60 -1.55 -1.25
CA ALA A 165 -2.63 -0.73 -1.87
C ALA A 165 -4.02 -1.27 -1.53
N ASP A 166 -4.84 -0.46 -0.88
CA ASP A 166 -6.23 -0.79 -0.52
C ASP A 166 -7.18 -0.18 -1.55
N GLU A 167 -7.76 -1.01 -2.41
CA GLU A 167 -8.69 -0.61 -3.49
C GLU A 167 -8.20 0.59 -4.32
N PRO A 168 -6.95 0.57 -4.83
CA PRO A 168 -6.31 1.77 -5.38
C PRO A 168 -6.98 2.32 -6.65
N THR A 169 -7.82 1.51 -7.31
CA THR A 169 -8.55 1.86 -8.54
C THR A 169 -10.03 2.14 -8.30
N GLY A 170 -10.56 1.90 -7.09
CA GLY A 170 -11.99 1.92 -6.80
C GLY A 170 -12.71 3.25 -7.07
N ASN A 171 -11.98 4.37 -7.09
CA ASN A 171 -12.52 5.70 -7.36
C ASN A 171 -12.08 6.26 -8.74
N LEU A 172 -11.56 5.41 -9.64
CA LEU A 172 -11.02 5.82 -10.92
C LEU A 172 -11.88 5.30 -12.08
N ASP A 173 -11.86 6.03 -13.19
CA ASP A 173 -12.32 5.49 -14.47
C ASP A 173 -11.33 4.45 -15.02
N SER A 174 -11.77 3.66 -15.98
CA SER A 174 -10.98 2.57 -16.57
C SER A 174 -9.63 3.03 -17.12
N GLN A 175 -9.56 4.22 -17.77
CA GLN A 175 -8.32 4.73 -18.32
C GLN A 175 -7.29 5.11 -17.24
N ASN A 176 -7.76 5.71 -16.14
CA ASN A 176 -6.88 6.05 -15.02
C ASN A 176 -6.49 4.81 -14.20
N SER A 177 -7.39 3.83 -14.08
CA SER A 177 -7.10 2.51 -13.47
C SER A 177 -5.99 1.80 -14.22
N GLU A 178 -6.05 1.76 -15.54
CA GLU A 178 -5.04 1.16 -16.40
C GLU A 178 -3.66 1.82 -16.25
N LYS A 179 -3.63 3.17 -16.24
CA LYS A 179 -2.39 3.92 -16.01
C LYS A 179 -1.79 3.65 -14.63
N LEU A 180 -2.64 3.59 -13.60
CA LEU A 180 -2.20 3.30 -12.25
C LEU A 180 -1.61 1.90 -12.14
N TYR A 181 -2.31 0.90 -12.71
CA TYR A 181 -1.83 -0.48 -12.71
C TYR A 181 -0.47 -0.60 -13.40
N GLY A 182 -0.29 0.01 -14.58
CA GLY A 182 1.00 0.02 -15.27
C GLY A 182 2.13 0.64 -14.44
N ILE A 183 1.83 1.65 -13.60
CA ILE A 183 2.81 2.21 -12.66
C ILE A 183 3.16 1.17 -11.58
N LEU A 184 2.16 0.52 -10.97
CA LEU A 184 2.37 -0.48 -9.93
C LEU A 184 3.15 -1.71 -10.45
N GLU A 185 2.84 -2.16 -11.67
CA GLU A 185 3.54 -3.22 -12.37
C GLU A 185 5.02 -2.87 -12.63
N SER A 186 5.30 -1.67 -13.16
CA SER A 186 6.68 -1.20 -13.36
C SER A 186 7.46 -1.10 -12.05
N LEU A 187 6.82 -0.65 -10.95
CA LEU A 187 7.44 -0.61 -9.63
C LEU A 187 7.86 -2.01 -9.15
N ALA A 188 7.04 -3.02 -9.40
CA ALA A 188 7.39 -4.39 -9.04
C ALA A 188 8.50 -4.93 -9.96
N HIS A 189 8.26 -4.96 -11.27
CA HIS A 189 9.10 -5.69 -12.22
C HIS A 189 10.41 -4.98 -12.55
N GLU A 190 10.45 -3.64 -12.54
CA GLU A 190 11.63 -2.87 -12.89
C GLU A 190 12.39 -2.36 -11.67
N ASP A 191 11.66 -1.91 -10.62
CA ASP A 191 12.27 -1.34 -9.41
C ASP A 191 12.39 -2.37 -8.26
N GLY A 192 11.83 -3.58 -8.41
CA GLY A 192 11.95 -4.67 -7.44
C GLY A 192 11.06 -4.54 -6.20
N TYR A 193 10.01 -3.71 -6.23
CA TYR A 193 9.06 -3.62 -5.13
C TYR A 193 8.27 -4.94 -4.95
N CYS A 194 7.90 -5.25 -3.72
CA CYS A 194 6.80 -6.15 -3.44
C CYS A 194 5.51 -5.33 -3.42
N VAL A 195 4.65 -5.50 -4.41
CA VAL A 195 3.38 -4.76 -4.52
C VAL A 195 2.24 -5.68 -4.15
N ILE A 196 1.44 -5.31 -3.14
CA ILE A 196 0.29 -6.10 -2.68
C ILE A 196 -0.96 -5.24 -2.79
N ILE A 197 -1.90 -5.63 -3.63
CA ILE A 197 -3.14 -4.90 -3.93
C ILE A 197 -4.31 -5.65 -3.34
N VAL A 198 -5.06 -5.02 -2.45
CA VAL A 198 -6.40 -5.48 -2.07
C VAL A 198 -7.39 -4.93 -3.08
N THR A 199 -8.18 -5.79 -3.71
CA THR A 199 -9.17 -5.37 -4.69
C THR A 199 -10.32 -6.36 -4.80
N HIS A 200 -11.46 -5.90 -5.33
CA HIS A 200 -12.58 -6.73 -5.79
C HIS A 200 -12.69 -6.76 -7.32
N ASP A 201 -11.77 -6.09 -8.02
CA ASP A 201 -11.71 -6.04 -9.48
C ASP A 201 -11.06 -7.32 -10.03
N GLU A 202 -11.87 -8.19 -10.64
CA GLU A 202 -11.43 -9.47 -11.22
C GLU A 202 -10.46 -9.25 -12.40
N GLU A 203 -10.66 -8.21 -13.22
CA GLU A 203 -9.79 -7.93 -14.36
C GLU A 203 -8.38 -7.53 -13.87
N LEU A 204 -8.32 -6.73 -12.82
CA LEU A 204 -7.06 -6.37 -12.19
C LEU A 204 -6.40 -7.60 -11.56
N GLY A 205 -7.16 -8.42 -10.84
CA GLY A 205 -6.65 -9.66 -10.23
C GLY A 205 -6.04 -10.63 -11.24
N MET A 206 -6.63 -10.79 -12.43
CA MET A 206 -6.10 -11.67 -13.48
C MET A 206 -4.78 -11.19 -14.11
N ARG A 207 -4.40 -9.94 -13.90
CA ARG A 207 -3.18 -9.34 -14.44
C ARG A 207 -2.00 -9.36 -13.48
N THR A 208 -2.24 -9.64 -12.20
CA THR A 208 -1.18 -9.74 -11.19
C THR A 208 -0.40 -11.04 -11.35
N ASP A 209 0.84 -11.07 -10.86
CA ASP A 209 1.68 -12.27 -10.92
C ASP A 209 1.07 -13.41 -10.10
N GLU A 210 0.44 -13.08 -8.96
CA GLU A 210 -0.24 -14.06 -8.11
C GLU A 210 -1.50 -13.45 -7.50
N THR A 211 -2.57 -14.25 -7.44
CA THR A 211 -3.86 -13.86 -6.84
C THR A 211 -4.19 -14.75 -5.67
N LEU A 212 -4.38 -14.15 -4.50
CA LEU A 212 -4.86 -14.80 -3.29
C LEU A 212 -6.34 -14.49 -3.13
N ARG A 213 -7.15 -15.53 -2.85
CA ARG A 213 -8.55 -15.33 -2.52
C ARG A 213 -8.77 -15.55 -1.04
N ILE A 214 -9.42 -14.58 -0.39
CA ILE A 214 -9.81 -14.67 1.02
C ILE A 214 -11.32 -14.74 1.10
N ASN A 215 -11.83 -15.78 1.76
CA ASN A 215 -13.23 -15.92 2.09
C ASN A 215 -13.38 -16.23 3.58
N ASP A 216 -14.22 -15.49 4.29
CA ASP A 216 -14.51 -15.66 5.71
C ASP A 216 -13.25 -15.81 6.60
N GLY A 217 -12.20 -15.05 6.25
CA GLY A 217 -10.93 -15.00 7.00
C GLY A 217 -9.94 -16.12 6.69
N GLU A 218 -10.18 -16.94 5.67
CA GLU A 218 -9.32 -18.03 5.23
C GLU A 218 -8.89 -17.86 3.76
N LEU A 219 -7.71 -18.40 3.40
CA LEU A 219 -7.31 -18.53 2.00
C LEU A 219 -8.03 -19.70 1.33
N VAL A 220 -8.56 -19.48 0.13
CA VAL A 220 -9.31 -20.47 -0.68
C VAL A 220 -8.71 -20.62 -2.05
#